data_befa2acaf9de3a1943bf2e441f6782d6
#
_entry.id   befa2acaf9de3a1943bf2e441f6782d6
#
_cell.length_a   1.000
_cell.length_b   1.000
_cell.length_c   1.000
_cell.angle_alpha   90.00
_cell.angle_beta   90.00
_cell.angle_gamma   90.00
#
_symmetry.space_group_name_H-M   'P 1'
#
loop_
_entity.id
_entity.type
_entity.pdbx_description
1 polymer ?
#
loop_
_entity_poly.entity_id
_entity_poly.type
_entity_poly.pdbx_seq_one_letter_code
_entity_poly.pdbx_strand_id
1 'polypeptide(L)'
;WTLKTGSLIRRREGDKIKTVGKKGLKYNPVPSPSDDKFAASEYLVAGRTRLDILDNSGKVLQSYNVPDSLQLVQTAWIGDNDIYASGVSENGYGIYHINLSEGRWSNALNPQPVMIKNLRSYNGEIIFTSDRTGVNELYHLDPNSGKLTQKTSIRHGGEEFCYSPDGKYLYYTALTMKGNLVFRTPVEELMDKETDFTDYHKYAIAETLSRQERELAAQAGEALFPSDSVSTFSSPKKYHKF
;
A
#
# COMPACT_ATOMS: atom_id res chain seq x y z
N TRP A 1 2.99 25.78 -17.77
CA TRP A 1 1.78 24.97 -17.55
C TRP A 1 1.74 24.58 -16.09
N THR A 2 0.95 25.28 -15.28
CA THR A 2 0.56 24.76 -13.97
C THR A 2 -0.58 23.77 -14.21
N LEU A 3 -0.28 22.50 -14.35
CA LEU A 3 -1.29 21.44 -14.25
C LEU A 3 -1.86 21.52 -12.85
N LYS A 4 -3.07 22.09 -12.71
CA LYS A 4 -3.86 22.02 -11.48
C LYS A 4 -4.40 20.57 -11.37
N THR A 5 -3.50 19.61 -11.18
CA THR A 5 -3.87 18.24 -10.87
C THR A 5 -4.35 18.19 -9.42
N GLY A 6 -5.33 17.39 -9.15
CA GLY A 6 -5.82 17.18 -7.79
C GLY A 6 -6.93 16.14 -7.82
N SER A 7 -7.04 15.40 -6.73
CA SER A 7 -8.08 14.41 -6.48
C SER A 7 -9.29 15.03 -5.82
N LEU A 8 -10.45 14.39 -5.98
CA LEU A 8 -11.69 14.69 -5.26
C LEU A 8 -12.14 13.40 -4.59
N ILE A 9 -12.40 13.48 -3.29
CA ILE A 9 -13.06 12.40 -2.58
C ILE A 9 -14.56 12.52 -2.86
N ARG A 10 -15.19 11.40 -3.23
CA ARG A 10 -16.62 11.32 -3.49
C ARG A 10 -17.24 10.24 -2.62
N ARG A 11 -18.35 10.56 -1.99
CA ARG A 11 -19.18 9.62 -1.23
C ARG A 11 -20.46 9.32 -2.01
N ARG A 12 -20.79 8.04 -2.11
CA ARG A 12 -22.07 7.60 -2.66
C ARG A 12 -23.06 7.38 -1.52
N GLU A 13 -24.23 8.02 -1.60
CA GLU A 13 -25.35 7.85 -0.70
C GLU A 13 -26.56 7.41 -1.54
N GLY A 14 -26.85 6.12 -1.56
CA GLY A 14 -27.84 5.55 -2.49
C GLY A 14 -27.43 5.83 -3.94
N ASP A 15 -28.29 6.53 -4.70
CA ASP A 15 -28.04 6.92 -6.10
C ASP A 15 -27.32 8.28 -6.25
N LYS A 16 -27.11 9.00 -5.16
CA LYS A 16 -26.48 10.32 -5.19
C LYS A 16 -25.00 10.22 -4.92
N ILE A 17 -24.21 10.98 -5.70
CA ILE A 17 -22.76 11.12 -5.48
C ILE A 17 -22.51 12.54 -5.01
N LYS A 18 -21.92 12.69 -3.83
CA LYS A 18 -21.52 13.98 -3.25
C LYS A 18 -20.00 14.11 -3.23
N THR A 19 -19.49 15.31 -3.51
CA THR A 19 -18.09 15.63 -3.28
C THR A 19 -17.88 15.92 -1.80
N VAL A 20 -16.85 15.31 -1.21
CA VAL A 20 -16.48 15.46 0.19
C VAL A 20 -15.20 16.29 0.26
N GLY A 21 -15.26 17.41 1.00
CA GLY A 21 -14.13 18.29 1.20
C GLY A 21 -13.73 19.10 -0.04
N LYS A 22 -12.48 19.54 -0.06
CA LYS A 22 -11.90 20.35 -1.14
C LYS A 22 -11.00 19.50 -2.04
N LYS A 23 -10.83 19.95 -3.29
CA LYS A 23 -9.84 19.38 -4.19
C LYS A 23 -8.44 19.46 -3.58
N GLY A 24 -7.71 18.35 -3.60
CA GLY A 24 -6.38 18.22 -3.01
C GLY A 24 -5.57 17.11 -3.69
N LEU A 25 -4.59 16.59 -2.99
CA LEU A 25 -3.78 15.45 -3.41
C LEU A 25 -4.02 14.24 -2.49
N LYS A 26 -5.27 14.09 -2.00
CA LYS A 26 -5.68 12.99 -1.14
C LYS A 26 -6.10 11.77 -1.96
N TYR A 27 -5.73 10.59 -1.47
CA TYR A 27 -6.02 9.31 -2.12
C TYR A 27 -6.35 8.24 -1.08
N ASN A 28 -6.92 7.12 -1.55
CA ASN A 28 -7.29 5.95 -0.75
C ASN A 28 -8.09 6.31 0.52
N PRO A 29 -9.25 6.98 0.40
CA PRO A 29 -10.10 7.23 1.54
C PRO A 29 -10.71 5.92 2.06
N VAL A 30 -10.55 5.65 3.36
CA VAL A 30 -11.06 4.45 4.03
C VAL A 30 -11.90 4.87 5.24
N PRO A 31 -13.21 4.55 5.28
CA PRO A 31 -14.06 4.90 6.40
C PRO A 31 -13.63 4.16 7.67
N SER A 32 -13.85 4.80 8.84
CA SER A 32 -13.72 4.14 10.14
C SER A 32 -14.85 3.13 10.34
N PRO A 33 -14.66 2.14 11.22
CA PRO A 33 -15.74 1.18 11.54
C PRO A 33 -17.03 1.84 12.06
N SER A 34 -16.91 2.96 12.79
CA SER A 34 -18.06 3.75 13.27
C SER A 34 -18.71 4.62 12.17
N ASP A 35 -18.14 4.72 10.96
CA ASP A 35 -18.60 5.56 9.83
C ASP A 35 -18.78 7.06 10.16
N ASP A 36 -18.15 7.54 11.24
CA ASP A 36 -18.18 8.96 11.65
C ASP A 36 -17.05 9.80 11.04
N LYS A 37 -15.98 9.14 10.61
CA LYS A 37 -14.77 9.73 10.04
C LYS A 37 -14.16 8.80 9.01
N PHE A 38 -13.13 9.26 8.31
CA PHE A 38 -12.35 8.43 7.39
C PHE A 38 -10.88 8.85 7.39
N ALA A 39 -10.01 7.89 7.08
CA ALA A 39 -8.59 8.13 6.85
C ALA A 39 -8.35 8.36 5.36
N ALA A 40 -7.43 9.26 5.02
CA ALA A 40 -6.94 9.43 3.66
C ALA A 40 -5.47 9.80 3.67
N SER A 41 -4.71 9.27 2.73
CA SER A 41 -3.32 9.69 2.52
C SER A 41 -3.28 10.93 1.64
N GLU A 42 -2.35 11.85 1.91
CA GLU A 42 -2.12 13.05 1.11
C GLU A 42 -0.67 13.12 0.64
N TYR A 43 -0.47 13.38 -0.65
CA TYR A 43 0.85 13.70 -1.18
C TYR A 43 1.21 15.15 -0.87
N LEU A 44 2.39 15.32 -0.30
CA LEU A 44 2.98 16.62 0.00
C LEU A 44 4.09 16.94 -1.00
N VAL A 45 4.59 18.17 -0.94
CA VAL A 45 5.76 18.60 -1.71
C VAL A 45 6.98 17.76 -1.36
N ALA A 46 7.84 17.50 -2.33
CA ALA A 46 9.05 16.68 -2.21
C ALA A 46 8.79 15.17 -1.95
N GLY A 47 7.66 14.65 -2.46
CA GLY A 47 7.38 13.20 -2.42
C GLY A 47 7.02 12.64 -1.06
N ARG A 48 6.86 13.48 -0.03
CA ARG A 48 6.41 13.04 1.30
C ARG A 48 4.93 12.72 1.30
N THR A 49 4.51 11.89 2.23
CA THR A 49 3.11 11.56 2.47
C THR A 49 2.69 11.93 3.90
N ARG A 50 1.40 12.13 4.08
CA ARG A 50 0.77 12.42 5.36
C ARG A 50 -0.52 11.62 5.47
N LEU A 51 -0.84 11.16 6.66
CA LEU A 51 -2.13 10.56 6.96
C LEU A 51 -3.04 11.62 7.57
N ASP A 52 -4.19 11.88 6.93
CA ASP A 52 -5.22 12.77 7.44
C ASP A 52 -6.44 11.97 7.91
N ILE A 53 -6.97 12.32 9.06
CA ILE A 53 -8.27 11.87 9.54
C ILE A 53 -9.26 13.00 9.28
N LEU A 54 -10.34 12.70 8.58
CA LEU A 54 -11.34 13.67 8.14
C LEU A 54 -12.72 13.26 8.66
N ASP A 55 -13.55 14.25 8.95
CA ASP A 55 -14.97 14.03 9.19
C ASP A 55 -15.73 13.77 7.87
N ASN A 56 -17.00 13.40 7.99
CA ASN A 56 -17.86 13.09 6.85
C ASN A 56 -18.13 14.30 5.92
N SER A 57 -17.78 15.51 6.33
CA SER A 57 -17.81 16.72 5.48
C SER A 57 -16.51 16.94 4.69
N GLY A 58 -15.45 16.19 5.04
CA GLY A 58 -14.10 16.32 4.48
C GLY A 58 -13.25 17.40 5.15
N LYS A 59 -13.64 17.84 6.35
CA LYS A 59 -12.79 18.68 7.20
C LYS A 59 -11.75 17.80 7.88
N VAL A 60 -10.50 18.20 7.83
CA VAL A 60 -9.40 17.51 8.52
C VAL A 60 -9.58 17.73 10.03
N LEU A 61 -9.70 16.62 10.75
CA LEU A 61 -9.77 16.57 12.21
C LEU A 61 -8.36 16.49 12.80
N GLN A 62 -7.53 15.63 12.23
CA GLN A 62 -6.17 15.38 12.69
C GLN A 62 -5.26 14.97 11.54
N SER A 63 -3.98 15.27 11.64
CA SER A 63 -2.97 14.94 10.63
C SER A 63 -1.75 14.32 11.30
N TYR A 64 -1.21 13.29 10.67
CA TYR A 64 -0.03 12.57 11.15
C TYR A 64 1.03 12.57 10.08
N ASN A 65 2.19 13.13 10.41
CA ASN A 65 3.35 13.04 9.53
C ASN A 65 3.84 11.60 9.46
N VAL A 66 4.17 11.18 8.27
CA VAL A 66 4.78 9.87 8.00
C VAL A 66 6.30 10.02 8.07
N PRO A 67 7.06 9.02 8.55
CA PRO A 67 8.53 9.05 8.49
C PRO A 67 9.06 9.41 7.10
N ASP A 68 10.12 10.22 7.03
CA ASP A 68 10.58 10.86 5.79
C ASP A 68 10.89 9.90 4.63
N SER A 69 11.33 8.68 4.91
CA SER A 69 11.65 7.67 3.90
C SER A 69 10.46 6.78 3.52
N LEU A 70 9.26 7.04 4.06
CA LEU A 70 8.10 6.19 3.88
C LEU A 70 7.01 6.87 3.05
N GLN A 71 6.54 6.19 2.01
CA GLN A 71 5.36 6.57 1.25
C GLN A 71 4.20 5.61 1.56
N LEU A 72 3.09 6.15 2.05
CA LEU A 72 1.89 5.35 2.29
C LEU A 72 1.25 4.92 0.96
N VAL A 73 0.76 3.69 0.92
CA VAL A 73 0.08 3.12 -0.25
C VAL A 73 -1.41 2.91 0.06
N GLN A 74 -1.73 2.13 1.09
CA GLN A 74 -3.10 1.83 1.50
C GLN A 74 -3.20 1.83 3.01
N THR A 75 -4.40 2.05 3.53
CA THR A 75 -4.69 2.04 4.96
C THR A 75 -5.87 1.13 5.29
N ALA A 76 -5.88 0.58 6.50
CA ALA A 76 -6.98 -0.21 7.05
C ALA A 76 -7.17 0.13 8.53
N TRP A 77 -8.41 0.13 9.01
CA TRP A 77 -8.74 0.39 10.40
C TRP A 77 -8.86 -0.91 11.20
N ILE A 78 -8.33 -0.88 12.44
CA ILE A 78 -8.66 -1.86 13.48
C ILE A 78 -9.30 -1.09 14.64
N GLY A 79 -10.62 -1.23 14.80
CA GLY A 79 -11.39 -0.32 15.64
C GLY A 79 -11.31 1.13 15.16
N ASP A 80 -11.66 2.10 16.02
CA ASP A 80 -11.72 3.52 15.64
C ASP A 80 -10.45 4.32 15.98
N ASN A 81 -9.42 3.66 16.49
CA ASN A 81 -8.23 4.34 16.99
C ASN A 81 -6.90 3.82 16.42
N ASP A 82 -6.91 2.68 15.79
CA ASP A 82 -5.71 2.04 15.24
C ASP A 82 -5.80 1.93 13.72
N ILE A 83 -4.78 2.43 13.04
CA ILE A 83 -4.65 2.34 11.58
C ILE A 83 -3.40 1.56 11.24
N TYR A 84 -3.58 0.58 10.38
CA TYR A 84 -2.50 -0.14 9.70
C TYR A 84 -2.37 0.40 8.30
N ALA A 85 -1.14 0.61 7.85
CA ALA A 85 -0.86 1.14 6.52
C ALA A 85 0.19 0.30 5.83
N SER A 86 -0.05 -0.11 4.59
CA SER A 86 1.03 -0.55 3.72
C SER A 86 1.78 0.68 3.23
N GLY A 87 3.10 0.58 3.20
CA GLY A 87 3.94 1.66 2.74
C GLY A 87 5.20 1.13 2.08
N VAL A 88 5.81 1.94 1.23
CA VAL A 88 7.03 1.65 0.52
C VAL A 88 8.15 2.57 0.99
N SER A 89 9.32 1.98 1.27
CA SER A 89 10.56 2.65 1.61
C SER A 89 11.68 2.19 0.67
N GLU A 90 12.89 2.66 0.87
CA GLU A 90 14.08 2.17 0.14
C GLU A 90 14.34 0.66 0.32
N ASN A 91 13.86 0.07 1.43
CA ASN A 91 14.01 -1.34 1.75
C ASN A 91 12.83 -2.21 1.26
N GLY A 92 11.87 -1.63 0.51
CA GLY A 92 10.71 -2.30 -0.04
C GLY A 92 9.42 -2.00 0.71
N TYR A 93 8.46 -2.91 0.64
CA TYR A 93 7.15 -2.77 1.27
C TYR A 93 7.13 -3.31 2.69
N GLY A 94 6.48 -2.58 3.59
CA GLY A 94 6.17 -3.00 4.96
C GLY A 94 4.73 -2.68 5.34
N ILE A 95 4.33 -3.12 6.53
CA ILE A 95 3.08 -2.71 7.17
C ILE A 95 3.44 -1.94 8.44
N TYR A 96 2.87 -0.77 8.55
CA TYR A 96 3.10 0.19 9.62
C TYR A 96 1.82 0.39 10.42
N HIS A 97 1.95 0.62 11.70
CA HIS A 97 0.84 0.86 12.62
C HIS A 97 0.95 2.24 13.24
N ILE A 98 -0.17 2.91 13.39
CA ILE A 98 -0.30 4.12 14.19
C ILE A 98 -1.53 4.03 15.09
N ASN A 99 -1.34 4.25 16.38
CA ASN A 99 -2.42 4.54 17.30
C ASN A 99 -2.68 6.06 17.27
N LEU A 100 -3.92 6.45 16.95
CA LEU A 100 -4.27 7.85 16.73
C LEU A 100 -4.17 8.71 17.98
N SER A 101 -4.32 8.13 19.16
CA SER A 101 -4.18 8.86 20.43
C SER A 101 -2.72 9.15 20.78
N GLU A 102 -1.82 8.25 20.40
CA GLU A 102 -0.39 8.38 20.66
C GLU A 102 0.32 9.16 19.55
N GLY A 103 -0.17 9.06 18.32
CA GLY A 103 0.40 9.73 17.14
C GLY A 103 1.77 9.20 16.72
N ARG A 104 2.16 7.99 17.18
CA ARG A 104 3.47 7.39 16.92
C ARG A 104 3.34 6.22 15.95
N TRP A 105 4.17 6.22 14.92
CA TRP A 105 4.31 5.12 13.97
C TRP A 105 5.22 4.02 14.52
N SER A 106 4.85 2.77 14.25
CA SER A 106 5.64 1.57 14.53
C SER A 106 5.55 0.59 13.36
N ASN A 107 6.49 -0.35 13.26
CA ASN A 107 6.46 -1.38 12.25
C ASN A 107 5.62 -2.57 12.77
N ALA A 108 4.58 -2.94 12.02
CA ALA A 108 3.86 -4.20 12.21
C ALA A 108 4.52 -5.33 11.39
N LEU A 109 4.95 -5.03 10.15
CA LEU A 109 5.85 -5.87 9.37
C LEU A 109 6.99 -5.00 8.85
N ASN A 110 8.23 -5.41 9.10
CA ASN A 110 9.41 -4.71 8.61
C ASN A 110 9.47 -4.75 7.07
N PRO A 111 9.96 -3.68 6.41
CA PRO A 111 10.04 -3.63 4.96
C PRO A 111 10.87 -4.78 4.39
N GLN A 112 10.36 -5.36 3.30
CA GLN A 112 11.02 -6.40 2.51
C GLN A 112 10.87 -6.09 1.01
N PRO A 113 11.76 -6.59 0.14
CA PRO A 113 11.69 -6.39 -1.30
C PRO A 113 10.62 -7.30 -1.94
N VAL A 114 9.41 -7.22 -1.44
CA VAL A 114 8.20 -7.91 -1.89
C VAL A 114 7.08 -6.90 -2.04
N MET A 115 6.05 -7.21 -2.79
CA MET A 115 4.90 -6.32 -2.94
C MET A 115 3.85 -6.61 -1.87
N ILE A 116 3.22 -5.56 -1.34
CA ILE A 116 2.02 -5.64 -0.49
C ILE A 116 0.92 -4.83 -1.17
N LYS A 117 -0.22 -5.46 -1.45
CA LYS A 117 -1.40 -4.83 -2.07
C LYS A 117 -2.68 -5.26 -1.35
N ASN A 118 -3.76 -4.52 -1.66
CA ASN A 118 -5.12 -4.86 -1.19
C ASN A 118 -5.21 -4.99 0.33
N LEU A 119 -4.51 -4.08 1.05
CA LEU A 119 -4.55 -4.04 2.51
C LEU A 119 -5.96 -3.68 3.00
N ARG A 120 -6.53 -4.52 3.85
CA ARG A 120 -7.87 -4.36 4.43
C ARG A 120 -7.92 -4.93 5.85
N SER A 121 -8.96 -4.60 6.59
CA SER A 121 -9.31 -5.31 7.82
C SER A 121 -10.41 -6.34 7.57
N TYR A 122 -10.31 -7.48 8.23
CA TYR A 122 -11.32 -8.52 8.21
C TYR A 122 -11.31 -9.27 9.55
N ASN A 123 -12.46 -9.32 10.23
CA ASN A 123 -12.62 -9.99 11.54
C ASN A 123 -11.55 -9.62 12.59
N GLY A 124 -11.13 -8.36 12.64
CA GLY A 124 -10.10 -7.89 13.57
C GLY A 124 -8.66 -8.18 13.17
N GLU A 125 -8.44 -8.81 12.04
CA GLU A 125 -7.11 -9.03 11.44
C GLU A 125 -6.87 -8.07 10.28
N ILE A 126 -5.60 -7.86 9.95
CA ILE A 126 -5.18 -7.18 8.71
C ILE A 126 -4.95 -8.23 7.64
N ILE A 127 -5.66 -8.10 6.53
CA ILE A 127 -5.50 -8.97 5.36
C ILE A 127 -4.84 -8.22 4.23
N PHE A 128 -4.01 -8.90 3.48
CA PHE A 128 -3.30 -8.32 2.32
C PHE A 128 -2.85 -9.39 1.34
N THR A 129 -2.56 -8.95 0.12
CA THR A 129 -1.95 -9.77 -0.93
C THR A 129 -0.46 -9.49 -0.99
N SER A 130 0.38 -10.52 -1.10
CA SER A 130 1.82 -10.39 -1.31
C SER A 130 2.36 -11.46 -2.24
N ASP A 131 3.38 -11.09 -3.00
CA ASP A 131 4.13 -11.97 -3.92
C ASP A 131 5.35 -12.64 -3.28
N ARG A 132 5.45 -12.65 -1.93
CA ARG A 132 6.62 -13.17 -1.21
C ARG A 132 6.99 -14.62 -1.54
N THR A 133 6.04 -15.43 -1.99
CA THR A 133 6.28 -16.82 -2.45
C THR A 133 6.63 -16.93 -3.93
N GLY A 134 6.76 -15.80 -4.64
CA GLY A 134 6.95 -15.73 -6.09
C GLY A 134 5.66 -15.54 -6.88
N VAL A 135 4.51 -15.68 -6.23
CA VAL A 135 3.18 -15.41 -6.78
C VAL A 135 2.31 -14.74 -5.71
N ASN A 136 1.27 -14.02 -6.16
CA ASN A 136 0.37 -13.32 -5.25
C ASN A 136 -0.51 -14.29 -4.47
N GLU A 137 -0.42 -14.20 -3.13
CA GLU A 137 -1.17 -15.02 -2.17
C GLU A 137 -1.81 -14.13 -1.11
N LEU A 138 -2.86 -14.64 -0.46
CA LEU A 138 -3.54 -13.97 0.65
C LEU A 138 -2.82 -14.27 1.96
N TYR A 139 -2.60 -13.21 2.73
CA TYR A 139 -2.01 -13.25 4.08
C TYR A 139 -2.91 -12.57 5.09
N HIS A 140 -2.90 -13.09 6.31
CA HIS A 140 -3.50 -12.52 7.50
C HIS A 140 -2.42 -12.16 8.51
N LEU A 141 -2.48 -10.96 9.06
CA LEU A 141 -1.67 -10.49 10.17
C LEU A 141 -2.58 -10.22 11.36
N ASP A 142 -2.37 -10.95 12.45
CA ASP A 142 -3.03 -10.67 13.72
C ASP A 142 -2.37 -9.45 14.39
N PRO A 143 -3.11 -8.36 14.60
CA PRO A 143 -2.58 -7.13 15.19
C PRO A 143 -2.08 -7.30 16.62
N ASN A 144 -2.63 -8.26 17.37
CA ASN A 144 -2.33 -8.44 18.79
C ASN A 144 -1.07 -9.25 19.01
N SER A 145 -0.92 -10.35 18.26
CA SER A 145 0.22 -11.27 18.42
C SER A 145 1.36 -10.98 17.44
N GLY A 146 1.10 -10.22 16.36
CA GLY A 146 2.03 -10.05 15.24
C GLY A 146 2.17 -11.31 14.37
N LYS A 147 1.34 -12.33 14.60
CA LYS A 147 1.38 -13.58 13.87
C LYS A 147 0.95 -13.36 12.42
N LEU A 148 1.81 -13.79 11.48
CA LEU A 148 1.52 -13.77 10.05
C LEU A 148 1.17 -15.17 9.57
N THR A 149 0.05 -15.28 8.85
CA THR A 149 -0.48 -16.55 8.34
C THR A 149 -0.75 -16.45 6.85
N GLN A 150 -0.21 -17.36 6.06
CA GLN A 150 -0.55 -17.54 4.65
C GLN A 150 -1.84 -18.35 4.54
N LYS A 151 -2.82 -17.83 3.78
CA LYS A 151 -4.17 -18.43 3.65
C LYS A 151 -4.40 -19.14 2.32
N THR A 152 -3.61 -18.84 1.28
CA THR A 152 -3.76 -19.45 -0.04
C THR A 152 -2.44 -19.97 -0.59
N SER A 153 -2.54 -20.94 -1.50
CA SER A 153 -1.42 -21.44 -2.30
C SER A 153 -1.95 -21.75 -3.71
N ILE A 154 -1.95 -20.72 -4.57
CA ILE A 154 -2.55 -20.76 -5.89
C ILE A 154 -1.43 -20.88 -6.93
N ARG A 155 -1.49 -21.88 -7.79
CA ARG A 155 -0.39 -22.24 -8.72
C ARG A 155 0.21 -21.06 -9.50
N HIS A 156 -0.63 -20.12 -9.90
CA HIS A 156 -0.21 -18.92 -10.67
C HIS A 156 -0.54 -17.61 -9.94
N GLY A 157 -0.81 -17.70 -8.63
CA GLY A 157 -1.22 -16.60 -7.79
C GLY A 157 -2.68 -16.20 -7.98
N GLY A 158 -3.18 -15.45 -6.99
CA GLY A 158 -4.53 -14.88 -6.99
C GLY A 158 -4.51 -13.38 -6.76
N GLU A 159 -5.58 -12.70 -7.18
CA GLU A 159 -5.78 -11.27 -7.02
C GLU A 159 -7.18 -10.99 -6.48
N GLU A 160 -7.40 -9.77 -5.99
CA GLU A 160 -8.73 -9.28 -5.59
C GLU A 160 -9.45 -10.20 -4.58
N PHE A 161 -8.70 -10.72 -3.60
CA PHE A 161 -9.27 -11.59 -2.58
C PHE A 161 -10.37 -10.87 -1.78
N CYS A 162 -11.52 -11.51 -1.64
CA CYS A 162 -12.67 -10.96 -0.91
C CYS A 162 -13.47 -12.08 -0.23
N TYR A 163 -13.69 -11.94 1.06
CA TYR A 163 -14.56 -12.86 1.79
C TYR A 163 -16.03 -12.56 1.50
N SER A 164 -16.85 -13.61 1.46
CA SER A 164 -18.30 -13.45 1.40
C SER A 164 -18.82 -12.79 2.69
N PRO A 165 -19.97 -12.07 2.64
CA PRO A 165 -20.53 -11.41 3.82
C PRO A 165 -20.87 -12.38 4.97
N ASP A 166 -21.18 -13.64 4.65
CA ASP A 166 -21.46 -14.70 5.62
C ASP A 166 -20.19 -15.42 6.11
N GLY A 167 -19.01 -15.03 5.62
CA GLY A 167 -17.71 -15.59 6.00
C GLY A 167 -17.45 -17.02 5.53
N LYS A 168 -18.33 -17.60 4.68
CA LYS A 168 -18.19 -19.01 4.28
C LYS A 168 -17.26 -19.24 3.10
N TYR A 169 -17.06 -18.23 2.28
CA TYR A 169 -16.30 -18.35 1.04
C TYR A 169 -15.28 -17.24 0.90
N LEU A 170 -14.15 -17.58 0.30
CA LEU A 170 -13.18 -16.66 -0.26
C LEU A 170 -13.38 -16.62 -1.78
N TYR A 171 -13.56 -15.41 -2.34
CA TYR A 171 -13.56 -15.15 -3.78
C TYR A 171 -12.24 -14.52 -4.17
N TYR A 172 -11.73 -14.88 -5.34
CA TYR A 172 -10.52 -14.28 -5.89
C TYR A 172 -10.51 -14.41 -7.42
N THR A 173 -9.70 -13.61 -8.09
CA THR A 173 -9.43 -13.78 -9.52
C THR A 173 -8.08 -14.47 -9.70
N ALA A 174 -7.98 -15.32 -10.71
CA ALA A 174 -6.71 -15.93 -11.09
C ALA A 174 -6.60 -16.03 -12.61
N LEU A 175 -5.37 -15.93 -13.12
CA LEU A 175 -5.07 -16.04 -14.53
C LEU A 175 -5.14 -17.50 -14.97
N THR A 176 -5.87 -17.76 -16.04
CA THR A 176 -6.02 -19.05 -16.70
C THR A 176 -5.72 -18.94 -18.19
N MET A 177 -5.69 -20.07 -18.91
CA MET A 177 -5.58 -20.06 -20.37
C MET A 177 -6.75 -19.33 -21.07
N LYS A 178 -7.88 -19.13 -20.38
CA LYS A 178 -9.04 -18.39 -20.89
C LYS A 178 -9.08 -16.91 -20.41
N GLY A 179 -8.02 -16.43 -19.77
CA GLY A 179 -7.93 -15.12 -19.15
C GLY A 179 -8.20 -15.15 -17.66
N ASN A 180 -8.48 -14.00 -17.07
CA ASN A 180 -8.79 -13.88 -15.65
C ASN A 180 -10.20 -14.40 -15.37
N LEU A 181 -10.30 -15.39 -14.51
CA LEU A 181 -11.57 -15.96 -14.05
C LEU A 181 -11.73 -15.73 -12.55
N VAL A 182 -12.98 -15.64 -12.10
CA VAL A 182 -13.33 -15.58 -10.68
C VAL A 182 -13.48 -16.99 -10.14
N PHE A 183 -12.80 -17.25 -9.03
CA PHE A 183 -12.87 -18.50 -8.28
C PHE A 183 -13.52 -18.28 -6.93
N ARG A 184 -14.02 -19.37 -6.36
CA ARG A 184 -14.60 -19.43 -5.02
C ARG A 184 -14.08 -20.67 -4.31
N THR A 185 -13.59 -20.49 -3.08
CA THR A 185 -13.13 -21.59 -2.22
C THR A 185 -13.84 -21.48 -0.87
N PRO A 186 -14.33 -22.59 -0.27
CA PRO A 186 -14.80 -22.59 1.11
C PRO A 186 -13.69 -22.12 2.05
N VAL A 187 -14.04 -21.32 3.06
CA VAL A 187 -13.04 -20.80 4.02
C VAL A 187 -12.40 -21.92 4.84
N GLU A 188 -13.13 -23.00 5.09
CA GLU A 188 -12.63 -24.20 5.77
C GLU A 188 -11.56 -24.98 5.00
N GLU A 189 -11.44 -24.76 3.70
CA GLU A 189 -10.43 -25.37 2.82
C GLU A 189 -9.16 -24.49 2.69
N LEU A 190 -9.18 -23.27 3.24
CA LEU A 190 -8.01 -22.40 3.21
C LEU A 190 -6.89 -22.99 4.06
N MET A 191 -5.67 -22.80 3.60
CA MET A 191 -4.52 -23.17 4.42
C MET A 191 -4.38 -22.20 5.61
N ASP A 192 -3.67 -22.65 6.63
CA ASP A 192 -3.38 -21.87 7.84
C ASP A 192 -1.90 -22.03 8.20
N LYS A 193 -1.04 -21.56 7.30
CA LYS A 193 0.40 -21.72 7.44
C LYS A 193 1.01 -20.47 8.07
N GLU A 194 1.45 -20.61 9.32
CA GLU A 194 2.28 -19.57 9.96
C GLU A 194 3.57 -19.37 9.17
N THR A 195 3.98 -18.13 8.99
CA THR A 195 5.10 -17.78 8.12
C THR A 195 5.84 -16.55 8.64
N ASP A 196 7.12 -16.46 8.31
CA ASP A 196 7.95 -15.29 8.57
C ASP A 196 7.98 -14.40 7.32
N PHE A 197 7.72 -13.11 7.47
CA PHE A 197 7.72 -12.17 6.37
C PHE A 197 9.12 -11.96 5.78
N THR A 198 10.16 -12.25 6.53
CA THR A 198 11.55 -12.17 6.05
C THR A 198 11.96 -13.31 5.13
N ASP A 199 11.21 -14.42 5.14
CA ASP A 199 11.40 -15.55 4.21
C ASP A 199 10.60 -15.31 2.93
N TYR A 200 11.25 -14.78 1.90
CA TYR A 200 10.63 -14.47 0.59
C TYR A 200 11.39 -15.09 -0.58
N HIS A 201 10.67 -15.33 -1.68
CA HIS A 201 11.23 -15.90 -2.90
C HIS A 201 12.24 -14.94 -3.55
N LYS A 202 13.44 -15.44 -3.79
CA LYS A 202 14.49 -14.70 -4.49
C LYS A 202 14.56 -15.15 -5.94
N TYR A 203 14.40 -14.20 -6.85
CA TYR A 203 14.51 -14.48 -8.27
C TYR A 203 15.97 -14.48 -8.69
N ALA A 204 16.48 -15.62 -9.16
CA ALA A 204 17.89 -15.77 -9.59
C ALA A 204 18.31 -14.76 -10.66
N ILE A 205 17.38 -14.36 -11.55
CA ILE A 205 17.65 -13.34 -12.55
C ILE A 205 17.84 -11.96 -11.91
N ALA A 206 17.03 -11.60 -10.90
CA ALA A 206 17.15 -10.31 -10.20
C ALA A 206 18.47 -10.24 -9.42
N GLU A 207 18.88 -11.34 -8.77
CA GLU A 207 20.16 -11.41 -8.09
C GLU A 207 21.34 -11.29 -9.06
N THR A 208 21.23 -11.90 -10.24
CA THR A 208 22.25 -11.80 -11.29
C THR A 208 22.37 -10.38 -11.81
N LEU A 209 21.23 -9.72 -12.12
CA LEU A 209 21.22 -8.32 -12.58
C LEU A 209 21.76 -7.36 -11.52
N SER A 210 21.34 -7.49 -10.27
CA SER A 210 21.87 -6.69 -9.16
C SER A 210 23.36 -6.86 -8.95
N ARG A 211 23.90 -8.05 -9.17
CA ARG A 211 25.34 -8.30 -9.15
C ARG A 211 26.05 -7.59 -10.30
N GLN A 212 25.53 -7.73 -11.52
CA GLN A 212 26.08 -7.05 -12.70
C GLN A 212 26.06 -5.54 -12.56
N GLU A 213 24.98 -4.96 -12.06
CA GLU A 213 24.89 -3.52 -11.79
C GLU A 213 25.92 -3.05 -10.78
N ARG A 214 26.13 -3.79 -9.69
CA ARG A 214 27.18 -3.48 -8.70
C ARG A 214 28.59 -3.57 -9.30
N GLU A 215 28.86 -4.57 -10.11
CA GLU A 215 30.14 -4.74 -10.81
C GLU A 215 30.38 -3.58 -11.79
N LEU A 216 29.36 -3.18 -12.57
CA LEU A 216 29.45 -2.03 -13.48
C LEU A 216 29.65 -0.72 -12.73
N ALA A 217 28.93 -0.50 -11.63
CA ALA A 217 29.08 0.67 -10.80
C ALA A 217 30.50 0.76 -10.17
N ALA A 218 31.04 -0.37 -9.72
CA ALA A 218 32.41 -0.44 -9.20
C ALA A 218 33.46 -0.16 -10.27
N GLN A 219 33.24 -0.60 -11.52
CA GLN A 219 34.14 -0.33 -12.65
C GLN A 219 34.04 1.12 -13.15
N ALA A 220 32.86 1.71 -13.12
CA ALA A 220 32.63 3.08 -13.58
C ALA A 220 33.15 4.15 -12.61
N GLY A 221 33.46 3.77 -11.37
CA GLY A 221 33.78 4.72 -10.31
C GLY A 221 32.58 5.62 -9.97
N GLU A 222 32.80 6.71 -9.22
CA GLU A 222 31.74 7.68 -8.85
C GLU A 222 31.11 8.43 -10.04
N ALA A 223 31.52 8.12 -11.27
CA ALA A 223 31.23 8.92 -12.46
C ALA A 223 29.90 8.63 -13.17
N LEU A 224 29.09 7.64 -12.75
CA LEU A 224 27.81 7.35 -13.41
C LEU A 224 26.79 8.49 -13.28
N PHE A 225 26.86 9.28 -12.21
CA PHE A 225 26.15 10.54 -12.05
C PHE A 225 27.03 11.54 -11.31
N PRO A 226 27.88 12.32 -12.00
CA PRO A 226 28.65 13.37 -11.33
C PRO A 226 27.67 14.32 -10.63
N SER A 227 27.90 14.61 -9.36
CA SER A 227 27.08 15.53 -8.55
C SER A 227 26.94 16.92 -9.19
N ASP A 228 27.83 17.28 -10.09
CA ASP A 228 27.84 18.55 -10.84
C ASP A 228 26.92 18.57 -12.07
N SER A 229 26.33 17.44 -12.47
CA SER A 229 25.39 17.41 -13.61
C SER A 229 24.08 18.16 -13.33
N VAL A 230 23.76 18.43 -12.06
CA VAL A 230 22.55 19.17 -11.65
C VAL A 230 22.75 20.69 -11.80
N SER A 231 23.98 21.18 -11.80
CA SER A 231 24.30 22.61 -11.87
C SER A 231 24.14 23.24 -13.26
N THR A 232 23.95 22.43 -14.31
CA THR A 232 23.87 22.89 -15.70
C THR A 232 22.45 23.09 -16.22
N PHE A 233 21.41 22.85 -15.41
CA PHE A 233 20.06 23.22 -15.81
C PHE A 233 19.92 24.74 -15.83
N SER A 234 19.89 25.32 -17.02
CA SER A 234 19.54 26.72 -17.19
C SER A 234 18.19 27.00 -16.58
N SER A 235 18.04 28.14 -15.90
CA SER A 235 16.75 28.57 -15.35
C SER A 235 15.64 28.39 -16.39
N PRO A 236 14.47 27.83 -16.03
CA PRO A 236 13.40 27.57 -16.98
C PRO A 236 12.98 28.89 -17.66
N LYS A 237 13.14 28.97 -18.97
CA LYS A 237 12.67 30.10 -19.75
C LYS A 237 11.16 30.07 -19.80
N LYS A 238 10.50 31.24 -19.60
CA LYS A 238 9.06 31.37 -19.82
C LYS A 238 8.74 30.96 -21.26
N TYR A 239 7.90 29.92 -21.40
CA TYR A 239 7.33 29.58 -22.69
C TYR A 239 6.37 30.70 -23.13
N HIS A 240 6.62 31.30 -24.26
CA HIS A 240 5.63 32.18 -24.92
C HIS A 240 4.60 31.28 -25.58
N LYS A 241 3.32 31.59 -25.37
CA LYS A 241 2.23 30.99 -26.17
C LYS A 241 2.43 31.40 -27.65
N PHE A 242 2.40 30.44 -28.52
CA PHE A 242 2.14 30.66 -29.92
C PHE A 242 0.68 31.00 -30.10
#